data_f929a4a65e14015849ecbfa3c5211055
#
_entry.id   f929a4a65e14015849ecbfa3c5211055
#
_cell.length_a   1.000
_cell.length_b   1.000
_cell.length_c   1.000
_cell.angle_alpha   90.00
_cell.angle_beta   90.00
_cell.angle_gamma   90.00
#
_symmetry.space_group_name_H-M   'P 1'
#
loop_
_entity.id
_entity.type
_entity.pdbx_description
1 polymer ?
#
loop_
_entity_poly.entity_id
_entity_poly.type
_entity_poly.pdbx_seq_one_letter_code
_entity_poly.pdbx_strand_id
1 'polypeptide(L)'
;MSKLREYINNNSVIKDEIYKQFESSLSCSICLDIMIDPVMCMNCEAKFCKSCQEDWSQRNNTCPNRCKNPKYEKSMIAQGLLSRLKFICYKCEEVIDYEDIKNHSTINCENNTKLRVLTESSLDVDDSMEKVKSMLIYYNYIIF
;
A
#
# COMPACT_ATOMS: atom_id res chain seq x y z
N MET A 1 -15.18 -5.34 -0.90
CA MET A 1 -13.75 -4.97 -1.06
C MET A 1 -13.47 -3.75 -0.20
N SER A 2 -12.37 -3.74 0.54
CA SER A 2 -12.00 -2.61 1.39
C SER A 2 -11.65 -1.38 0.54
N LYS A 3 -12.16 -0.20 0.90
CA LYS A 3 -11.86 1.09 0.24
C LYS A 3 -10.34 1.38 0.20
N LEU A 4 -9.59 0.83 1.17
CA LEU A 4 -8.14 0.93 1.24
C LEU A 4 -7.40 0.21 0.09
N ARG A 5 -8.04 -0.79 -0.55
CA ARG A 5 -7.44 -1.53 -1.67
C ARG A 5 -7.18 -0.64 -2.90
N GLU A 6 -7.89 0.47 -3.04
CA GLU A 6 -7.63 1.45 -4.08
C GLU A 6 -6.24 2.12 -3.92
N TYR A 7 -5.76 2.25 -2.69
CA TYR A 7 -4.52 2.95 -2.34
C TYR A 7 -3.36 1.99 -2.03
N ILE A 8 -3.66 0.81 -1.47
CA ILE A 8 -2.66 -0.21 -1.09
C ILE A 8 -2.77 -1.38 -2.06
N ASN A 9 -1.88 -1.43 -3.05
CA ASN A 9 -1.79 -2.50 -4.03
C ASN A 9 -0.38 -2.54 -4.68
N ASN A 10 -0.12 -3.57 -5.47
CA ASN A 10 1.15 -3.78 -6.15
C ASN A 10 1.52 -2.71 -7.19
N ASN A 11 0.56 -1.89 -7.63
CA ASN A 11 0.81 -0.82 -8.61
C ASN A 11 1.13 0.52 -7.93
N SER A 12 0.63 0.72 -6.70
CA SER A 12 0.83 1.95 -5.94
C SER A 12 2.08 1.92 -5.05
N VAL A 13 2.59 0.73 -4.69
CA VAL A 13 3.77 0.60 -3.83
C VAL A 13 5.04 1.05 -4.54
N ILE A 14 5.89 1.81 -3.83
CA ILE A 14 7.24 2.15 -4.29
C ILE A 14 8.12 0.92 -4.12
N LYS A 15 8.65 0.40 -5.23
CA LYS A 15 9.46 -0.83 -5.29
C LYS A 15 10.93 -0.54 -4.98
N ASP A 16 11.18 -0.04 -3.77
CA ASP A 16 12.52 0.19 -3.23
C ASP A 16 13.24 -1.12 -2.83
N GLU A 17 14.42 -1.01 -2.24
CA GLU A 17 15.19 -2.17 -1.79
C GLU A 17 14.47 -2.97 -0.70
N ILE A 18 13.71 -2.31 0.19
CA ILE A 18 12.94 -2.98 1.25
C ILE A 18 11.83 -3.82 0.63
N TYR A 19 11.08 -3.24 -0.32
CA TYR A 19 10.05 -3.97 -1.05
C TYR A 19 10.64 -5.19 -1.76
N LYS A 20 11.71 -5.03 -2.54
CA LYS A 20 12.36 -6.12 -3.30
C LYS A 20 12.84 -7.25 -2.39
N GLN A 21 13.41 -6.93 -1.24
CA GLN A 21 13.91 -7.92 -0.28
C GLN A 21 12.79 -8.74 0.36
N PHE A 22 11.61 -8.15 0.60
CA PHE A 22 10.53 -8.77 1.37
C PHE A 22 9.23 -8.97 0.59
N GLU A 23 9.22 -8.79 -0.72
CA GLU A 23 8.03 -8.86 -1.59
C GLU A 23 7.16 -10.09 -1.31
N SER A 24 7.76 -11.27 -1.23
CA SER A 24 7.05 -12.53 -0.92
C SER A 24 6.40 -12.55 0.47
N SER A 25 6.97 -11.80 1.42
CA SER A 25 6.47 -11.70 2.80
C SER A 25 5.43 -10.61 3.00
N LEU A 26 5.24 -9.74 2.01
CA LEU A 26 4.32 -8.60 2.02
C LEU A 26 2.99 -8.91 1.33
N SER A 27 2.93 -10.00 0.56
CA SER A 27 1.77 -10.36 -0.25
C SER A 27 0.81 -11.30 0.49
N CYS A 28 -0.49 -11.04 0.33
CA CYS A 28 -1.56 -11.89 0.85
C CYS A 28 -1.70 -13.16 -0.02
N SER A 29 -1.72 -14.34 0.59
CA SER A 29 -1.87 -15.62 -0.15
C SER A 29 -3.27 -15.83 -0.75
N ILE A 30 -4.26 -14.99 -0.45
CA ILE A 30 -5.62 -15.08 -1.00
C ILE A 30 -5.79 -14.13 -2.19
N CYS A 31 -5.51 -12.83 -2.02
CA CYS A 31 -5.70 -11.84 -3.08
C CYS A 31 -4.44 -11.56 -3.90
N LEU A 32 -3.30 -12.11 -3.52
CA LEU A 32 -1.99 -11.97 -4.18
C LEU A 32 -1.50 -10.52 -4.29
N ASP A 33 -1.98 -9.66 -3.43
CA ASP A 33 -1.65 -8.24 -3.40
C ASP A 33 -1.06 -7.85 -2.04
N ILE A 34 -0.54 -6.64 -1.90
CA ILE A 34 0.00 -6.13 -0.63
C ILE A 34 -1.03 -6.31 0.48
N MET A 35 -0.59 -6.83 1.62
CA MET A 35 -1.47 -7.09 2.76
C MET A 35 -2.00 -5.80 3.38
N ILE A 36 -3.28 -5.87 3.78
CA ILE A 36 -3.95 -4.84 4.60
C ILE A 36 -4.34 -5.49 5.92
N ASP A 37 -3.90 -4.90 7.05
CA ASP A 37 -4.12 -5.43 8.39
C ASP A 37 -3.74 -6.92 8.49
N PRO A 38 -2.43 -7.26 8.42
CA PRO A 38 -1.97 -8.63 8.22
C PRO A 38 -2.31 -9.54 9.40
N VAL A 39 -2.90 -10.69 9.09
CA VAL A 39 -3.13 -11.80 10.02
C VAL A 39 -2.37 -13.05 9.55
N MET A 40 -2.03 -13.91 10.48
CA MET A 40 -1.25 -15.12 10.24
C MET A 40 -1.98 -16.34 10.82
N CYS A 41 -2.01 -17.43 10.07
CA CYS A 41 -2.48 -18.72 10.58
C CYS A 41 -1.40 -19.32 11.50
N MET A 42 -1.76 -19.61 12.74
CA MET A 42 -0.83 -20.15 13.75
C MET A 42 -0.37 -21.59 13.45
N ASN A 43 -1.05 -22.29 12.53
CA ASN A 43 -0.71 -23.68 12.20
C ASN A 43 0.29 -23.79 11.04
N CYS A 44 0.29 -22.86 10.06
CA CYS A 44 1.13 -22.92 8.87
C CYS A 44 1.87 -21.61 8.56
N GLU A 45 1.74 -20.61 9.42
CA GLU A 45 2.38 -19.30 9.32
C GLU A 45 2.04 -18.51 8.03
N ALA A 46 1.09 -19.00 7.23
CA ALA A 46 0.62 -18.27 6.06
C ALA A 46 -0.08 -16.96 6.46
N LYS A 47 0.20 -15.91 5.69
CA LYS A 47 -0.24 -14.55 5.99
C LYS A 47 -1.30 -14.10 5.00
N PHE A 48 -2.25 -13.32 5.49
CA PHE A 48 -3.43 -12.87 4.75
C PHE A 48 -3.80 -11.45 5.17
N CYS A 49 -4.51 -10.73 4.32
CA CYS A 49 -5.27 -9.57 4.77
C CYS A 49 -6.35 -10.02 5.76
N LYS A 50 -6.62 -9.24 6.77
CA LYS A 50 -7.70 -9.52 7.73
C LYS A 50 -9.04 -9.74 7.02
N SER A 51 -9.44 -8.85 6.13
CA SER A 51 -10.70 -8.99 5.37
C SER A 51 -10.72 -10.24 4.48
N CYS A 52 -9.62 -10.59 3.81
CA CYS A 52 -9.55 -11.80 3.01
C CYS A 52 -9.71 -13.06 3.86
N GLN A 53 -9.11 -13.09 5.04
CA GLN A 53 -9.22 -14.21 5.97
C GLN A 53 -10.65 -14.33 6.53
N GLU A 54 -11.28 -13.22 6.90
CA GLU A 54 -12.66 -13.18 7.39
C GLU A 54 -13.64 -13.68 6.31
N ASP A 55 -13.53 -13.19 5.07
CA ASP A 55 -14.35 -13.63 3.93
C ASP A 55 -14.13 -15.13 3.61
N TRP A 56 -12.91 -15.64 3.76
CA TRP A 56 -12.61 -17.07 3.60
C TRP A 56 -13.27 -17.90 4.69
N SER A 57 -13.15 -17.49 5.94
CA SER A 57 -13.66 -18.22 7.11
C SER A 57 -15.18 -18.29 7.16
N GLN A 58 -15.91 -17.37 6.52
CA GLN A 58 -17.37 -17.45 6.37
C GLN A 58 -17.82 -18.64 5.51
N ARG A 59 -16.96 -19.12 4.62
CA ARG A 59 -17.28 -20.17 3.64
C ARG A 59 -16.53 -21.46 3.88
N ASN A 60 -15.48 -21.45 4.70
CA ASN A 60 -14.58 -22.57 4.89
C ASN A 60 -14.19 -22.73 6.37
N ASN A 61 -14.21 -23.97 6.87
CA ASN A 61 -13.77 -24.30 8.22
C ASN A 61 -12.25 -24.59 8.32
N THR A 62 -11.52 -24.38 7.23
CA THR A 62 -10.07 -24.60 7.16
C THR A 62 -9.38 -23.31 6.71
N CYS A 63 -8.10 -23.17 7.00
CA CYS A 63 -7.34 -22.09 6.38
C CYS A 63 -7.12 -22.36 4.87
N PRO A 64 -6.73 -21.34 4.07
CA PRO A 64 -6.43 -21.53 2.64
C PRO A 64 -5.40 -22.64 2.38
N ASN A 65 -4.47 -22.87 3.30
CA ASN A 65 -3.50 -23.98 3.25
C ASN A 65 -4.04 -25.30 3.87
N ARG A 66 -5.36 -25.43 4.01
CA ARG A 66 -6.07 -26.64 4.49
C ARG A 66 -5.76 -27.07 5.94
N CYS A 67 -5.22 -26.18 6.77
CA CYS A 67 -5.08 -26.45 8.22
C CYS A 67 -6.48 -26.64 8.82
N LYS A 68 -6.65 -27.68 9.63
CA LYS A 68 -7.87 -27.93 10.40
C LYS A 68 -7.90 -27.04 11.65
N ASN A 69 -9.08 -26.56 12.00
CA ASN A 69 -9.29 -25.69 13.17
C ASN A 69 -8.25 -24.53 13.26
N PRO A 70 -8.14 -23.69 12.23
CA PRO A 70 -7.11 -22.67 12.18
C PRO A 70 -7.38 -21.59 13.25
N LYS A 71 -6.29 -21.17 13.91
CA LYS A 71 -6.28 -19.96 14.74
C LYS A 71 -5.54 -18.88 14.00
N TYR A 72 -6.03 -17.65 14.06
CA TYR A 72 -5.42 -16.51 13.39
C TYR A 72 -5.05 -15.44 14.41
N GLU A 73 -3.87 -14.89 14.26
CA GLU A 73 -3.37 -13.79 15.08
C GLU A 73 -2.83 -12.68 14.19
N LYS A 74 -2.76 -11.45 14.73
CA LYS A 74 -2.16 -10.32 14.03
C LYS A 74 -0.68 -10.61 13.78
N SER A 75 -0.23 -10.48 12.55
CA SER A 75 1.19 -10.65 12.21
C SER A 75 1.96 -9.35 12.48
N MET A 76 2.58 -9.25 13.65
CA MET A 76 3.37 -8.07 14.03
C MET A 76 4.59 -7.88 13.13
N ILE A 77 5.21 -8.99 12.67
CA ILE A 77 6.36 -8.95 11.75
C ILE A 77 5.93 -8.36 10.40
N ALA A 78 4.84 -8.88 9.82
CA ALA A 78 4.32 -8.34 8.56
C ALA A 78 3.86 -6.88 8.70
N GLN A 79 3.23 -6.52 9.82
CA GLN A 79 2.87 -5.13 10.10
C GLN A 79 4.11 -4.22 10.16
N GLY A 80 5.17 -4.63 10.84
CA GLY A 80 6.42 -3.86 10.93
C GLY A 80 7.17 -3.73 9.60
N LEU A 81 7.05 -4.70 8.70
CA LEU A 81 7.58 -4.59 7.34
C LEU A 81 6.72 -3.64 6.48
N LEU A 82 5.39 -3.76 6.56
CA LEU A 82 4.46 -2.92 5.82
C LEU A 82 4.55 -1.44 6.22
N SER A 83 4.79 -1.13 7.50
CA SER A 83 4.94 0.26 7.98
C SER A 83 6.15 0.99 7.38
N ARG A 84 7.10 0.27 6.79
CA ARG A 84 8.26 0.85 6.09
C ARG A 84 8.00 1.12 4.61
N LEU A 85 6.89 0.62 4.07
CA LEU A 85 6.56 0.81 2.66
C LEU A 85 5.93 2.18 2.43
N LYS A 86 6.22 2.72 1.25
CA LYS A 86 5.62 3.95 0.74
C LYS A 86 4.79 3.66 -0.50
N PHE A 87 3.74 4.42 -0.66
CA PHE A 87 2.78 4.27 -1.76
C PHE A 87 2.57 5.60 -2.47
N ILE A 88 2.31 5.54 -3.76
CA ILE A 88 1.95 6.72 -4.55
C ILE A 88 0.43 6.73 -4.71
N CYS A 89 -0.22 7.79 -4.25
CA CYS A 89 -1.65 7.97 -4.46
C CYS A 89 -1.93 8.25 -5.94
N TYR A 90 -2.76 7.43 -6.57
CA TYR A 90 -3.12 7.60 -7.98
C TYR A 90 -3.99 8.82 -8.27
N LYS A 91 -4.57 9.45 -7.23
CA LYS A 91 -5.43 10.64 -7.37
C LYS A 91 -4.66 11.95 -7.23
N CYS A 92 -3.79 12.07 -6.23
CA CYS A 92 -3.05 13.29 -5.94
C CYS A 92 -1.54 13.16 -6.13
N GLU A 93 -1.05 11.96 -6.52
CA GLU A 93 0.36 11.62 -6.78
C GLU A 93 1.30 11.84 -5.59
N GLU A 94 0.76 12.05 -4.40
CA GLU A 94 1.57 12.14 -3.18
C GLU A 94 2.11 10.79 -2.76
N VAL A 95 3.32 10.83 -2.19
CA VAL A 95 3.95 9.68 -1.54
C VAL A 95 3.46 9.59 -0.10
N ILE A 96 2.87 8.45 0.27
CA ILE A 96 2.19 8.25 1.54
C ILE A 96 2.75 7.00 2.21
N ASP A 97 3.02 7.09 3.50
CA ASP A 97 3.41 5.94 4.31
C ASP A 97 2.21 5.00 4.55
N TYR A 98 2.48 3.70 4.66
CA TYR A 98 1.43 2.68 4.84
C TYR A 98 0.41 3.01 5.93
N GLU A 99 0.85 3.55 7.05
CA GLU A 99 -0.02 3.85 8.20
C GLU A 99 -0.90 5.08 7.98
N ASP A 100 -0.43 6.04 7.18
CA ASP A 100 -1.14 7.28 6.90
C ASP A 100 -2.19 7.16 5.80
N ILE A 101 -2.17 6.06 5.03
CA ILE A 101 -3.11 5.85 3.93
C ILE A 101 -4.57 5.86 4.41
N LYS A 102 -4.86 5.36 5.61
CA LYS A 102 -6.22 5.38 6.18
C LYS A 102 -6.76 6.82 6.32
N ASN A 103 -5.92 7.72 6.79
CA ASN A 103 -6.26 9.14 6.96
C ASN A 103 -6.30 9.86 5.61
N HIS A 104 -5.32 9.60 4.75
CA HIS A 104 -5.24 10.18 3.42
C HIS A 104 -6.48 9.84 2.55
N SER A 105 -6.95 8.58 2.58
CA SER A 105 -8.09 8.13 1.76
C SER A 105 -9.42 8.78 2.10
N THR A 106 -9.57 9.36 3.29
CA THR A 106 -10.85 9.89 3.78
C THR A 106 -10.95 11.41 3.78
N ILE A 107 -9.85 12.14 4.01
CA ILE A 107 -9.91 13.58 4.29
C ILE A 107 -8.97 14.41 3.40
N ASN A 108 -7.76 13.93 3.15
CA ASN A 108 -6.69 14.77 2.59
C ASN A 108 -6.57 14.69 1.07
N CYS A 109 -6.94 13.56 0.45
CA CYS A 109 -6.76 13.35 -0.98
C CYS A 109 -7.59 14.34 -1.83
N GLU A 110 -8.85 14.63 -1.45
CA GLU A 110 -9.70 15.58 -2.17
C GLU A 110 -9.22 17.03 -2.05
N ASN A 111 -8.66 17.39 -0.90
CA ASN A 111 -8.13 18.74 -0.66
C ASN A 111 -6.86 18.99 -1.48
N ASN A 112 -5.97 18.00 -1.60
CA ASN A 112 -4.73 18.11 -2.36
C ASN A 112 -5.00 18.15 -3.88
N THR A 113 -5.99 17.42 -4.37
CA THR A 113 -6.41 17.48 -5.77
C THR A 113 -6.96 18.86 -6.12
N LYS A 114 -7.77 19.48 -5.25
CA LYS A 114 -8.29 20.84 -5.45
C LYS A 114 -7.19 21.90 -5.43
N LEU A 115 -6.20 21.76 -4.55
CA LEU A 115 -5.09 22.72 -4.45
C LEU A 115 -4.22 22.67 -5.72
N ARG A 116 -3.92 21.49 -6.27
CA ARG A 116 -3.19 21.34 -7.54
C ARG A 116 -3.92 21.99 -8.72
N VAL A 117 -5.20 21.72 -8.88
CA VAL A 117 -5.99 22.33 -9.96
C VAL A 117 -5.98 23.86 -9.89
N LEU A 118 -6.00 24.44 -8.68
CA LEU A 118 -5.92 25.90 -8.48
C LEU A 118 -4.52 26.45 -8.77
N THR A 119 -3.45 25.70 -8.53
CA THR A 119 -2.07 26.13 -8.84
C THR A 119 -1.73 25.97 -10.32
N GLU A 120 -2.24 24.96 -10.99
CA GLU A 120 -2.06 24.74 -12.45
C GLU A 120 -2.83 25.78 -13.28
N SER A 121 -3.98 26.26 -12.81
CA SER A 121 -4.75 27.32 -13.49
C SER A 121 -4.18 28.72 -13.36
N SER A 122 -3.14 28.92 -12.56
CA SER A 122 -2.49 30.24 -12.32
C SER A 122 -1.09 30.37 -12.90
N LEU A 123 -0.59 29.38 -13.64
CA LEU A 123 0.78 29.38 -14.19
C LEU A 123 0.79 29.11 -15.70
N ASP A 124 0.29 30.08 -16.46
CA ASP A 124 0.72 30.31 -17.85
C ASP A 124 1.99 31.16 -17.86
N VAL A 125 3.12 30.60 -17.35
CA VAL A 125 4.46 31.23 -17.59
C VAL A 125 5.55 30.12 -17.53
N ASP A 126 6.15 29.87 -18.70
CA ASP A 126 7.48 29.30 -18.96
C ASP A 126 7.72 27.80 -18.63
N ASP A 127 7.39 26.97 -19.63
CA ASP A 127 7.44 25.48 -19.68
C ASP A 127 8.85 24.87 -19.75
N SER A 128 9.93 25.63 -19.65
CA SER A 128 11.29 25.08 -19.85
C SER A 128 12.11 24.81 -18.58
N MET A 129 11.76 25.42 -17.44
CA MET A 129 12.53 25.25 -16.18
C MET A 129 11.95 24.20 -15.21
N GLU A 130 10.69 23.83 -15.31
CA GLU A 130 10.07 22.91 -14.34
C GLU A 130 10.27 21.42 -14.70
N LYS A 131 10.42 21.11 -15.97
CA LYS A 131 10.81 19.77 -16.44
C LYS A 131 12.18 19.31 -15.91
N VAL A 132 13.07 20.26 -15.67
CA VAL A 132 14.41 20.00 -15.11
C VAL A 132 14.35 19.78 -13.60
N LYS A 133 13.44 20.43 -12.86
CA LYS A 133 13.27 20.24 -11.41
C LYS A 133 12.65 18.90 -11.05
N SER A 134 11.64 18.44 -11.78
CA SER A 134 11.03 17.13 -11.54
C SER A 134 11.98 15.97 -11.91
N MET A 135 12.84 16.12 -12.93
CA MET A 135 13.89 15.15 -13.23
C MET A 135 14.98 15.12 -12.15
N LEU A 136 15.36 16.26 -11.58
CA LEU A 136 16.37 16.31 -10.51
C LEU A 136 15.88 15.71 -9.19
N ILE A 137 14.60 15.83 -8.86
CA ILE A 137 14.00 15.17 -7.70
C ILE A 137 13.95 13.65 -7.91
N TYR A 138 13.66 13.18 -9.12
CA TYR A 138 13.68 11.75 -9.44
C TYR A 138 15.10 11.15 -9.40
N TYR A 139 16.12 11.90 -9.81
CA TYR A 139 17.52 11.46 -9.78
C TYR A 139 18.12 11.45 -8.38
N ASN A 140 17.75 12.37 -7.50
CA ASN A 140 18.23 12.40 -6.11
C ASN A 140 17.65 11.30 -5.23
N TYR A 141 16.52 10.64 -5.61
CA TYR A 141 15.96 9.50 -4.91
C TYR A 141 16.56 8.15 -5.32
N ILE A 142 17.37 8.11 -6.41
CA ILE A 142 17.97 6.87 -6.93
C ILE A 142 19.43 6.68 -6.48
N ILE A 143 20.09 7.70 -5.91
CA ILE A 143 21.56 7.70 -5.65
C ILE A 143 21.93 7.71 -4.15
N PHE A 144 20.94 7.66 -3.23
CA PHE A 144 21.26 7.47 -1.79
C PHE A 144 20.49 6.33 -1.17
#